data_0607aef6af9ed83050592a04606bbcf6
#
_entry.id   0607aef6af9ed83050592a04606bbcf6
#
_cell.length_a   1.000
_cell.length_b   1.000
_cell.length_c   1.000
_cell.angle_alpha   90.00
_cell.angle_beta   90.00
_cell.angle_gamma   90.00
#
_symmetry.space_group_name_H-M   'P 1'
#
loop_
_entity.id
_entity.type
_entity.pdbx_description
1 polymer ?
#
loop_
_entity_poly.entity_id
_entity_poly.type
_entity_poly.pdbx_seq_one_letter_code
_entity_poly.pdbx_strand_id
1 'polypeptide(L)'
;MDASIHPTAQLAGDVAVAPGAVIHEDARIGAGSAIGSGAVVHAGTVVGERCIVEDGAVLGKRPRLRAGSSAAGGELVALVLESDVTVCCGAVVYAGAYIAERAIIGDQAQVRERARIGPGSVVGRASSVDFDAQVGARVLIQTGVYVTGGSVVEDDVFLGPGVTTTNDHAMGRHPRGAPLEGPTFRRACRVGGGAVLVPGVEIGEEAFVAAGALVTKDVAARDVVMGVPARVVRRVPDEDLIERWR
;
A
#
# COMPACT_ATOMS: atom_id res chain seq x y z
N MET A 1 -10.39 -26.98 -14.34
CA MET A 1 -11.49 -26.07 -14.71
C MET A 1 -10.88 -24.96 -15.56
N ASP A 2 -11.46 -24.67 -16.70
CA ASP A 2 -10.97 -23.58 -17.55
C ASP A 2 -11.17 -22.21 -16.88
N ALA A 3 -10.54 -21.16 -17.39
CA ALA A 3 -10.78 -19.80 -16.93
C ALA A 3 -12.22 -19.38 -17.27
N SER A 4 -12.84 -18.59 -16.38
CA SER A 4 -14.15 -17.97 -16.59
C SER A 4 -13.96 -16.49 -16.96
N ILE A 5 -14.21 -16.17 -18.21
CA ILE A 5 -14.05 -14.80 -18.75
C ILE A 5 -15.42 -14.28 -19.17
N HIS A 6 -15.83 -13.15 -18.60
CA HIS A 6 -17.10 -12.52 -18.97
C HIS A 6 -17.06 -12.01 -20.42
N PRO A 7 -18.17 -12.14 -21.21
CA PRO A 7 -18.17 -11.75 -22.61
C PRO A 7 -17.87 -10.26 -22.92
N THR A 8 -18.08 -9.37 -21.94
CA THR A 8 -17.76 -7.92 -22.10
C THR A 8 -16.36 -7.56 -21.64
N ALA A 9 -15.60 -8.52 -21.06
CA ALA A 9 -14.22 -8.27 -20.69
C ALA A 9 -13.36 -8.08 -21.95
N GLN A 10 -12.41 -7.15 -21.89
CA GLN A 10 -11.52 -6.79 -22.99
C GLN A 10 -10.09 -7.21 -22.68
N LEU A 11 -9.62 -8.23 -23.34
CA LEU A 11 -8.26 -8.73 -23.18
C LEU A 11 -7.49 -8.49 -24.49
N ALA A 12 -6.27 -7.98 -24.39
CA ALA A 12 -5.36 -7.95 -25.54
C ALA A 12 -5.03 -9.39 -25.99
N GLY A 13 -4.72 -9.56 -27.27
CA GLY A 13 -4.62 -10.89 -27.90
C GLY A 13 -3.51 -11.80 -27.35
N ASP A 14 -2.54 -11.24 -26.63
CA ASP A 14 -1.38 -11.96 -26.05
C ASP A 14 -1.45 -12.10 -24.52
N VAL A 15 -2.61 -11.81 -23.93
CA VAL A 15 -2.84 -12.01 -22.48
C VAL A 15 -2.90 -13.51 -22.15
N ALA A 16 -2.05 -13.93 -21.22
CA ALA A 16 -2.09 -15.29 -20.69
C ALA A 16 -3.06 -15.39 -19.50
N VAL A 17 -4.05 -16.28 -19.56
CA VAL A 17 -5.01 -16.52 -18.47
C VAL A 17 -4.93 -17.98 -18.05
N ALA A 18 -4.52 -18.21 -16.80
CA ALA A 18 -4.37 -19.56 -16.26
C ALA A 18 -5.73 -20.19 -15.89
N PRO A 19 -5.80 -21.52 -15.80
CA PRO A 19 -6.99 -22.24 -15.41
C PRO A 19 -7.54 -21.79 -14.06
N GLY A 20 -8.87 -21.73 -13.92
CA GLY A 20 -9.56 -21.33 -12.70
C GLY A 20 -9.58 -19.82 -12.42
N ALA A 21 -8.92 -18.99 -13.23
CA ALA A 21 -9.05 -17.54 -13.13
C ALA A 21 -10.48 -17.09 -13.48
N VAL A 22 -10.95 -16.03 -12.82
CA VAL A 22 -12.28 -15.43 -13.03
C VAL A 22 -12.13 -13.97 -13.40
N ILE A 23 -12.58 -13.58 -14.60
CA ILE A 23 -12.53 -12.22 -15.09
C ILE A 23 -13.97 -11.74 -15.31
N HIS A 24 -14.38 -10.73 -14.53
CA HIS A 24 -15.74 -10.20 -14.54
C HIS A 24 -15.96 -9.19 -15.66
N GLU A 25 -17.21 -8.70 -15.73
CA GLU A 25 -17.69 -7.77 -16.75
C GLU A 25 -16.84 -6.50 -16.82
N ASP A 26 -16.65 -6.00 -18.04
CA ASP A 26 -15.98 -4.74 -18.38
C ASP A 26 -14.53 -4.60 -17.85
N ALA A 27 -13.93 -5.68 -17.32
CA ALA A 27 -12.52 -5.69 -16.99
C ALA A 27 -11.67 -5.52 -18.26
N ARG A 28 -10.58 -4.77 -18.15
CA ARG A 28 -9.64 -4.52 -19.26
C ARG A 28 -8.25 -4.99 -18.88
N ILE A 29 -7.63 -5.80 -19.73
CA ILE A 29 -6.29 -6.36 -19.46
C ILE A 29 -5.39 -6.08 -20.67
N GLY A 30 -4.31 -5.33 -20.40
CA GLY A 30 -3.35 -4.89 -21.40
C GLY A 30 -2.42 -5.99 -21.87
N ALA A 31 -1.75 -5.73 -23.00
CA ALA A 31 -0.88 -6.65 -23.72
C ALA A 31 0.27 -7.18 -22.86
N GLY A 32 0.66 -8.44 -23.08
CA GLY A 32 1.75 -9.10 -22.39
C GLY A 32 1.49 -9.41 -20.90
N SER A 33 0.27 -9.19 -20.44
CA SER A 33 -0.07 -9.46 -19.03
C SER A 33 -0.43 -10.92 -18.80
N ALA A 34 -0.17 -11.43 -17.58
CA ALA A 34 -0.48 -12.78 -17.17
C ALA A 34 -1.38 -12.78 -15.93
N ILE A 35 -2.43 -13.60 -15.94
CA ILE A 35 -3.38 -13.79 -14.85
C ILE A 35 -3.27 -15.23 -14.36
N GLY A 36 -2.85 -15.40 -13.11
CA GLY A 36 -2.58 -16.68 -12.45
C GLY A 36 -3.81 -17.49 -12.11
N SER A 37 -3.58 -18.72 -11.71
CA SER A 37 -4.64 -19.70 -11.38
C SER A 37 -5.49 -19.22 -10.20
N GLY A 38 -6.81 -19.27 -10.34
CA GLY A 38 -7.73 -18.86 -9.28
C GLY A 38 -7.72 -17.36 -8.95
N ALA A 39 -7.00 -16.55 -9.71
CA ALA A 39 -7.06 -15.09 -9.56
C ALA A 39 -8.44 -14.57 -9.97
N VAL A 40 -8.90 -13.51 -9.28
CA VAL A 40 -10.21 -12.90 -9.54
C VAL A 40 -10.02 -11.43 -9.91
N VAL A 41 -10.43 -11.07 -11.12
CA VAL A 41 -10.44 -9.68 -11.59
C VAL A 41 -11.89 -9.19 -11.60
N HIS A 42 -12.24 -8.30 -10.67
CA HIS A 42 -13.60 -7.79 -10.54
C HIS A 42 -13.95 -6.78 -11.63
N ALA A 43 -15.25 -6.54 -11.76
CA ALA A 43 -15.86 -5.69 -12.78
C ALA A 43 -15.20 -4.32 -12.92
N GLY A 44 -14.99 -3.91 -14.17
CA GLY A 44 -14.43 -2.62 -14.55
C GLY A 44 -12.96 -2.40 -14.21
N THR A 45 -12.29 -3.36 -13.57
CA THR A 45 -10.86 -3.27 -13.23
C THR A 45 -10.01 -3.07 -14.49
N VAL A 46 -9.06 -2.14 -14.42
CA VAL A 46 -8.09 -1.88 -15.49
C VAL A 46 -6.72 -2.41 -15.07
N VAL A 47 -6.19 -3.33 -15.85
CA VAL A 47 -4.83 -3.89 -15.73
C VAL A 47 -4.04 -3.41 -16.95
N GLY A 48 -2.94 -2.71 -16.73
CA GLY A 48 -2.04 -2.20 -17.76
C GLY A 48 -1.33 -3.31 -18.53
N GLU A 49 -0.30 -2.93 -19.26
CA GLU A 49 0.51 -3.86 -20.03
C GLU A 49 1.58 -4.56 -19.19
N ARG A 50 1.97 -5.79 -19.57
CA ARG A 50 3.05 -6.58 -18.94
C ARG A 50 2.89 -6.74 -17.43
N CYS A 51 1.66 -6.70 -16.94
CA CYS A 51 1.37 -6.97 -15.54
C CYS A 51 1.41 -8.46 -15.22
N ILE A 52 1.86 -8.78 -14.03
CA ILE A 52 1.84 -10.15 -13.49
C ILE A 52 0.86 -10.17 -12.32
N VAL A 53 -0.21 -10.93 -12.47
CA VAL A 53 -1.18 -11.20 -11.40
C VAL A 53 -1.06 -12.68 -11.05
N GLU A 54 -0.49 -12.96 -9.88
CA GLU A 54 -0.20 -14.34 -9.49
C GLU A 54 -1.43 -15.07 -8.92
N ASP A 55 -1.21 -16.32 -8.56
CA ASP A 55 -2.26 -17.25 -8.17
C ASP A 55 -3.08 -16.75 -6.97
N GLY A 56 -4.40 -16.83 -7.08
CA GLY A 56 -5.33 -16.47 -6.03
C GLY A 56 -5.40 -14.98 -5.69
N ALA A 57 -4.72 -14.11 -6.42
CA ALA A 57 -4.83 -12.67 -6.22
C ALA A 57 -6.25 -12.16 -6.54
N VAL A 58 -6.73 -11.14 -5.80
CA VAL A 58 -8.07 -10.57 -5.97
C VAL A 58 -7.96 -9.08 -6.28
N LEU A 59 -8.37 -8.69 -7.49
CA LEU A 59 -8.29 -7.32 -8.00
C LEU A 59 -9.68 -6.68 -8.09
N GLY A 60 -9.80 -5.44 -7.64
CA GLY A 60 -11.02 -4.63 -7.80
C GLY A 60 -12.17 -5.01 -6.86
N LYS A 61 -11.90 -5.76 -5.79
CA LYS A 61 -12.91 -6.11 -4.79
C LYS A 61 -13.53 -4.87 -4.15
N ARG A 62 -14.86 -4.79 -4.10
CA ARG A 62 -15.55 -3.73 -3.36
C ARG A 62 -15.51 -4.02 -1.85
N PRO A 63 -15.20 -3.01 -1.00
CA PRO A 63 -15.20 -3.20 0.45
C PRO A 63 -16.61 -3.44 0.97
N ARG A 64 -16.73 -4.28 2.01
CA ARG A 64 -17.95 -4.39 2.81
C ARG A 64 -17.71 -3.67 4.12
N LEU A 65 -18.33 -2.52 4.29
CA LEU A 65 -18.15 -1.66 5.44
C LEU A 65 -19.35 -1.77 6.40
N ARG A 66 -19.08 -1.72 7.71
CA ARG A 66 -20.14 -1.58 8.70
C ARG A 66 -20.75 -0.18 8.63
N ALA A 67 -21.99 -0.01 9.08
CA ALA A 67 -22.63 1.30 9.20
C ALA A 67 -21.78 2.24 10.09
N GLY A 68 -21.47 3.43 9.58
CA GLY A 68 -20.67 4.43 10.29
C GLY A 68 -19.15 4.13 10.30
N SER A 69 -18.66 3.28 9.38
CA SER A 69 -17.23 3.11 9.17
C SER A 69 -16.59 4.43 8.75
N SER A 70 -15.42 4.76 9.29
CA SER A 70 -14.60 5.92 8.85
C SER A 70 -14.12 5.79 7.40
N ALA A 71 -14.03 4.57 6.88
CA ALA A 71 -13.73 4.30 5.46
C ALA A 71 -14.94 4.55 4.53
N ALA A 72 -16.16 4.77 5.09
CA ALA A 72 -17.36 5.02 4.30
C ALA A 72 -17.32 6.44 3.73
N GLY A 73 -17.57 6.57 2.44
CA GLY A 73 -17.65 7.85 1.73
C GLY A 73 -16.91 7.83 0.40
N GLY A 74 -17.29 8.75 -0.47
CA GLY A 74 -16.74 8.88 -1.81
C GLY A 74 -17.21 7.83 -2.81
N GLU A 75 -17.12 8.16 -4.07
CA GLU A 75 -17.38 7.25 -5.17
C GLU A 75 -16.23 6.23 -5.28
N LEU A 76 -16.58 4.96 -5.38
CA LEU A 76 -15.61 3.91 -5.65
C LEU A 76 -15.49 3.72 -7.16
N VAL A 77 -14.49 4.36 -7.73
CA VAL A 77 -14.07 4.13 -9.11
C VAL A 77 -13.46 2.72 -9.26
N ALA A 78 -13.22 2.29 -10.48
CA ALA A 78 -12.53 1.02 -10.74
C ALA A 78 -11.09 1.04 -10.19
N LEU A 79 -10.56 -0.14 -9.88
CA LEU A 79 -9.12 -0.32 -9.65
C LEU A 79 -8.37 -0.07 -10.96
N VAL A 80 -7.24 0.63 -10.86
CA VAL A 80 -6.28 0.81 -11.97
C VAL A 80 -4.91 0.31 -11.53
N LEU A 81 -4.38 -0.64 -12.30
CA LEU A 81 -2.96 -1.00 -12.30
C LEU A 81 -2.34 -0.40 -13.57
N GLU A 82 -1.27 0.37 -13.44
CA GLU A 82 -0.46 0.79 -14.60
C GLU A 82 0.37 -0.38 -15.14
N SER A 83 1.26 -0.11 -16.08
CA SER A 83 2.07 -1.17 -16.71
C SER A 83 3.17 -1.71 -15.79
N ASP A 84 3.60 -2.95 -16.04
CA ASP A 84 4.70 -3.62 -15.35
C ASP A 84 4.45 -3.83 -13.84
N VAL A 85 3.20 -3.79 -13.38
CA VAL A 85 2.82 -4.05 -11.99
C VAL A 85 2.81 -5.55 -11.72
N THR A 86 3.35 -5.95 -10.56
CA THR A 86 3.23 -7.32 -10.05
C THR A 86 2.32 -7.36 -8.84
N VAL A 87 1.30 -8.22 -8.88
CA VAL A 87 0.44 -8.54 -7.73
C VAL A 87 0.64 -10.00 -7.39
N CYS A 88 1.30 -10.24 -6.25
CA CYS A 88 1.74 -11.58 -5.86
C CYS A 88 0.60 -12.44 -5.28
N CYS A 89 0.93 -13.70 -4.96
CA CYS A 89 -0.04 -14.71 -4.56
C CYS A 89 -0.94 -14.28 -3.41
N GLY A 90 -2.25 -14.42 -3.60
CA GLY A 90 -3.26 -14.14 -2.58
C GLY A 90 -3.37 -12.69 -2.13
N ALA A 91 -2.71 -11.75 -2.80
CA ALA A 91 -2.86 -10.33 -2.49
C ALA A 91 -4.25 -9.82 -2.86
N VAL A 92 -4.76 -8.82 -2.12
CA VAL A 92 -6.09 -8.25 -2.34
C VAL A 92 -5.98 -6.74 -2.57
N VAL A 93 -6.29 -6.30 -3.79
CA VAL A 93 -6.31 -4.88 -4.15
C VAL A 93 -7.75 -4.44 -4.40
N TYR A 94 -8.21 -3.44 -3.64
CA TYR A 94 -9.61 -3.03 -3.66
C TYR A 94 -9.93 -2.08 -4.80
N ALA A 95 -11.20 -2.02 -5.16
CA ALA A 95 -11.75 -0.99 -6.05
C ALA A 95 -11.43 0.42 -5.51
N GLY A 96 -11.18 1.36 -6.41
CA GLY A 96 -10.79 2.72 -6.07
C GLY A 96 -9.30 2.89 -5.78
N ALA A 97 -8.53 1.82 -5.60
CA ALA A 97 -7.07 1.93 -5.49
C ALA A 97 -6.43 2.25 -6.84
N TYR A 98 -5.25 2.85 -6.79
CA TYR A 98 -4.41 3.14 -7.94
C TYR A 98 -2.99 2.65 -7.69
N ILE A 99 -2.48 1.80 -8.56
CA ILE A 99 -1.16 1.20 -8.46
C ILE A 99 -0.34 1.65 -9.67
N ALA A 100 0.68 2.47 -9.43
CA ALA A 100 1.53 3.00 -10.48
C ALA A 100 2.53 1.97 -11.02
N GLU A 101 3.14 2.32 -12.13
CA GLU A 101 4.04 1.46 -12.89
C GLU A 101 5.16 0.82 -12.06
N ARG A 102 5.50 -0.42 -12.38
CA ARG A 102 6.58 -1.19 -11.73
C ARG A 102 6.42 -1.38 -10.21
N ALA A 103 5.25 -1.11 -9.65
CA ALA A 103 4.99 -1.41 -8.24
C ALA A 103 4.80 -2.92 -8.02
N ILE A 104 5.15 -3.38 -6.82
CA ILE A 104 4.97 -4.77 -6.41
C ILE A 104 4.07 -4.83 -5.19
N ILE A 105 2.99 -5.60 -5.27
CA ILE A 105 2.10 -5.91 -4.15
C ILE A 105 2.40 -7.35 -3.74
N GLY A 106 3.11 -7.53 -2.64
CA GLY A 106 3.64 -8.81 -2.16
C GLY A 106 2.56 -9.81 -1.75
N ASP A 107 2.97 -11.05 -1.53
CA ASP A 107 2.08 -12.15 -1.17
C ASP A 107 1.18 -11.79 0.01
N GLN A 108 -0.13 -12.06 -0.11
CA GLN A 108 -1.13 -11.82 0.93
C GLN A 108 -1.21 -10.37 1.41
N ALA A 109 -0.58 -9.42 0.72
CA ALA A 109 -0.70 -8.00 1.05
C ALA A 109 -2.10 -7.46 0.69
N GLN A 110 -2.48 -6.39 1.36
CA GLN A 110 -3.75 -5.71 1.13
C GLN A 110 -3.53 -4.25 0.77
N VAL A 111 -4.17 -3.77 -0.30
CA VAL A 111 -4.26 -2.34 -0.63
C VAL A 111 -5.72 -1.95 -0.70
N ARG A 112 -6.14 -1.10 0.26
CA ARG A 112 -7.53 -0.71 0.44
C ARG A 112 -7.98 0.36 -0.57
N GLU A 113 -9.28 0.60 -0.55
CA GLU A 113 -9.95 1.55 -1.43
C GLU A 113 -9.35 2.96 -1.34
N ARG A 114 -9.23 3.64 -2.49
CA ARG A 114 -8.69 5.00 -2.65
C ARG A 114 -7.23 5.18 -2.21
N ALA A 115 -6.56 4.09 -1.80
CA ALA A 115 -5.12 4.13 -1.58
C ALA A 115 -4.38 4.27 -2.92
N ARG A 116 -3.26 4.97 -2.91
CA ARG A 116 -2.39 5.15 -4.08
C ARG A 116 -1.00 4.62 -3.77
N ILE A 117 -0.47 3.81 -4.66
CA ILE A 117 0.89 3.27 -4.58
C ILE A 117 1.69 3.84 -5.74
N GLY A 118 2.73 4.60 -5.43
CA GLY A 118 3.59 5.26 -6.41
C GLY A 118 4.54 4.30 -7.14
N PRO A 119 5.16 4.78 -8.23
CA PRO A 119 5.93 3.95 -9.14
C PRO A 119 7.15 3.31 -8.46
N GLY A 120 7.41 2.05 -8.81
CA GLY A 120 8.54 1.28 -8.29
C GLY A 120 8.51 1.00 -6.79
N SER A 121 7.37 1.22 -6.13
CA SER A 121 7.21 0.96 -4.70
C SER A 121 6.84 -0.50 -4.43
N VAL A 122 7.24 -1.00 -3.27
CA VAL A 122 6.99 -2.37 -2.84
C VAL A 122 6.13 -2.36 -1.58
N VAL A 123 4.98 -3.03 -1.64
CA VAL A 123 4.17 -3.38 -0.47
C VAL A 123 4.50 -4.83 -0.11
N GLY A 124 5.30 -5.02 0.92
CA GLY A 124 5.83 -6.33 1.31
C GLY A 124 4.76 -7.32 1.76
N ARG A 125 5.14 -8.59 1.81
CA ARG A 125 4.26 -9.71 2.17
C ARG A 125 3.45 -9.44 3.44
N ALA A 126 2.16 -9.79 3.41
CA ALA A 126 1.22 -9.67 4.53
C ALA A 126 1.12 -8.24 5.12
N SER A 127 1.52 -7.21 4.36
CA SER A 127 1.34 -5.81 4.75
C SER A 127 -0.05 -5.31 4.35
N SER A 128 -0.52 -4.28 5.05
CA SER A 128 -1.77 -3.62 4.72
C SER A 128 -1.55 -2.11 4.54
N VAL A 129 -1.93 -1.60 3.37
CA VAL A 129 -2.06 -0.17 3.11
C VAL A 129 -3.54 0.16 3.11
N ASP A 130 -3.97 0.91 4.12
CA ASP A 130 -5.39 1.13 4.38
C ASP A 130 -5.96 2.27 3.50
N PHE A 131 -7.28 2.49 3.60
CA PHE A 131 -8.01 3.42 2.75
C PHE A 131 -7.43 4.85 2.79
N ASP A 132 -7.51 5.55 1.66
CA ASP A 132 -7.04 6.93 1.49
C ASP A 132 -5.55 7.17 1.77
N ALA A 133 -4.76 6.12 2.02
CA ALA A 133 -3.31 6.26 2.21
C ALA A 133 -2.62 6.62 0.88
N GLN A 134 -1.62 7.50 0.95
CA GLN A 134 -0.83 7.95 -0.20
C GLN A 134 0.60 7.49 -0.03
N VAL A 135 1.06 6.63 -0.91
CA VAL A 135 2.44 6.10 -0.93
C VAL A 135 3.13 6.60 -2.19
N GLY A 136 4.23 7.30 -2.02
CA GLY A 136 5.05 7.89 -3.07
C GLY A 136 5.85 6.86 -3.89
N ALA A 137 6.82 7.34 -4.65
CA ALA A 137 7.67 6.52 -5.51
C ALA A 137 8.80 5.82 -4.73
N ARG A 138 9.18 4.61 -5.18
CA ARG A 138 10.35 3.88 -4.66
C ARG A 138 10.32 3.63 -3.15
N VAL A 139 9.13 3.61 -2.57
CA VAL A 139 8.92 3.30 -1.15
C VAL A 139 9.09 1.79 -0.94
N LEU A 140 9.79 1.43 0.13
CA LEU A 140 9.97 0.04 0.53
C LEU A 140 9.20 -0.23 1.83
N ILE A 141 8.00 -0.78 1.71
CA ILE A 141 7.21 -1.29 2.83
C ILE A 141 7.58 -2.77 3.00
N GLN A 142 8.19 -3.12 4.13
CA GLN A 142 8.65 -4.50 4.39
C GLN A 142 7.50 -5.40 4.88
N THR A 143 7.79 -6.65 5.18
CA THR A 143 6.82 -7.67 5.61
C THR A 143 6.02 -7.24 6.85
N GLY A 144 4.71 -7.45 6.82
CA GLY A 144 3.82 -7.31 7.98
C GLY A 144 3.62 -5.88 8.47
N VAL A 145 3.86 -4.88 7.64
CA VAL A 145 3.65 -3.47 7.97
C VAL A 145 2.16 -3.12 7.88
N TYR A 146 1.68 -2.33 8.84
CA TYR A 146 0.36 -1.71 8.76
C TYR A 146 0.48 -0.20 8.56
N VAL A 147 0.12 0.26 7.36
CA VAL A 147 -0.01 1.68 7.01
C VAL A 147 -1.48 2.05 7.13
N THR A 148 -1.83 2.75 8.20
CA THR A 148 -3.22 3.12 8.53
C THR A 148 -3.82 4.13 7.55
N GLY A 149 -5.14 4.19 7.51
CA GLY A 149 -5.87 5.10 6.62
C GLY A 149 -5.51 6.58 6.82
N GLY A 150 -5.38 7.30 5.69
CA GLY A 150 -5.00 8.70 5.66
C GLY A 150 -3.51 8.98 5.90
N SER A 151 -2.66 7.96 5.99
CA SER A 151 -1.21 8.16 6.07
C SER A 151 -0.65 8.71 4.76
N VAL A 152 0.39 9.55 4.86
CA VAL A 152 1.18 10.03 3.73
C VAL A 152 2.61 9.50 3.85
N VAL A 153 3.05 8.77 2.83
CA VAL A 153 4.40 8.19 2.76
C VAL A 153 5.05 8.78 1.50
N GLU A 154 5.97 9.72 1.68
CA GLU A 154 6.65 10.36 0.55
C GLU A 154 7.66 9.41 -0.13
N ASP A 155 8.31 9.90 -1.19
CA ASP A 155 9.25 9.12 -1.98
C ASP A 155 10.41 8.56 -1.15
N ASP A 156 10.91 7.38 -1.56
CA ASP A 156 12.15 6.80 -1.03
C ASP A 156 12.12 6.38 0.44
N VAL A 157 10.95 6.40 1.07
CA VAL A 157 10.77 5.99 2.47
C VAL A 157 10.99 4.48 2.62
N PHE A 158 11.57 4.10 3.75
CA PHE A 158 11.70 2.70 4.16
C PHE A 158 10.93 2.44 5.44
N LEU A 159 9.98 1.50 5.41
CA LEU A 159 9.28 0.99 6.58
C LEU A 159 9.70 -0.44 6.85
N GLY A 160 10.42 -0.65 7.94
CA GLY A 160 10.95 -1.95 8.37
C GLY A 160 9.86 -2.97 8.73
N PRO A 161 10.20 -4.27 8.83
CA PRO A 161 9.21 -5.32 9.10
C PRO A 161 8.40 -5.05 10.37
N GLY A 162 7.08 -5.25 10.30
CA GLY A 162 6.20 -5.12 11.46
C GLY A 162 6.00 -3.69 11.98
N VAL A 163 6.38 -2.66 11.24
CA VAL A 163 6.04 -1.27 11.59
C VAL A 163 4.52 -1.13 11.64
N THR A 164 4.02 -0.50 12.70
CA THR A 164 2.59 -0.30 12.91
C THR A 164 2.28 1.18 13.07
N THR A 165 1.37 1.69 12.26
CA THR A 165 0.85 3.05 12.37
C THR A 165 -0.57 3.06 12.90
N THR A 166 -0.97 4.15 13.56
CA THR A 166 -2.33 4.36 14.06
C THR A 166 -2.86 5.72 13.64
N ASN A 167 -4.18 5.89 13.56
CA ASN A 167 -4.83 7.15 13.13
C ASN A 167 -5.96 7.61 14.04
N ASP A 168 -6.19 6.95 15.15
CA ASP A 168 -7.29 7.25 16.06
C ASP A 168 -6.78 7.43 17.51
N HIS A 169 -6.70 8.67 17.97
CA HIS A 169 -6.31 9.01 19.34
C HIS A 169 -7.29 8.50 20.39
N ALA A 170 -8.56 8.35 20.03
CA ALA A 170 -9.63 8.00 20.94
C ALA A 170 -10.00 6.50 20.92
N MET A 171 -9.37 5.71 20.03
CA MET A 171 -9.64 4.27 19.88
C MET A 171 -11.14 3.95 19.79
N GLY A 172 -11.84 4.65 18.89
CA GLY A 172 -13.28 4.50 18.64
C GLY A 172 -14.20 5.29 19.60
N ARG A 173 -13.66 6.02 20.56
CA ARG A 173 -14.45 6.86 21.48
C ARG A 173 -14.61 8.29 20.96
N HIS A 174 -15.14 8.43 19.76
CA HIS A 174 -15.37 9.72 19.10
C HIS A 174 -16.72 9.71 18.36
N PRO A 175 -17.30 10.87 18.02
CA PRO A 175 -18.49 10.96 17.18
C PRO A 175 -18.28 10.29 15.82
N ARG A 176 -19.33 9.78 15.23
CA ARG A 176 -19.27 9.24 13.86
C ARG A 176 -18.80 10.31 12.88
N GLY A 177 -17.87 9.95 12.01
CA GLY A 177 -17.31 10.86 11.02
C GLY A 177 -16.25 11.83 11.58
N ALA A 178 -15.81 11.66 12.81
CA ALA A 178 -14.66 12.39 13.31
C ALA A 178 -13.44 12.11 12.41
N PRO A 179 -12.62 13.13 12.10
CA PRO A 179 -11.44 12.94 11.28
C PRO A 179 -10.45 12.01 11.98
N LEU A 180 -9.87 11.11 11.20
CA LEU A 180 -8.77 10.27 11.62
C LEU A 180 -7.50 10.78 10.92
N GLU A 181 -6.37 10.77 11.62
CA GLU A 181 -5.14 11.37 11.12
C GLU A 181 -4.00 10.35 11.16
N GLY A 182 -3.64 9.82 9.98
CA GLY A 182 -2.50 8.93 9.82
C GLY A 182 -1.16 9.70 9.93
N PRO A 183 -0.06 9.01 10.24
CA PRO A 183 1.27 9.61 10.23
C PRO A 183 1.70 10.08 8.85
N THR A 184 2.59 11.09 8.83
CA THR A 184 3.28 11.56 7.63
C THR A 184 4.75 11.17 7.69
N PHE A 185 5.22 10.51 6.64
CA PHE A 185 6.61 10.11 6.45
C PHE A 185 7.21 10.95 5.33
N ARG A 186 8.13 11.84 5.67
CA ARG A 186 8.81 12.69 4.69
C ARG A 186 9.88 11.90 3.94
N ARG A 187 10.26 12.46 2.79
CA ARG A 187 11.17 11.82 1.83
C ARG A 187 12.37 11.16 2.52
N ALA A 188 12.68 9.95 2.09
CA ALA A 188 13.83 9.16 2.48
C ALA A 188 13.98 8.87 3.99
N CYS A 189 12.96 9.12 4.83
CA CYS A 189 13.04 8.71 6.23
C CYS A 189 13.05 7.17 6.34
N ARG A 190 13.63 6.67 7.43
CA ARG A 190 13.82 5.24 7.70
C ARG A 190 13.17 4.88 9.02
N VAL A 191 12.28 3.89 9.01
CA VAL A 191 11.63 3.40 10.20
C VAL A 191 12.00 1.94 10.43
N GLY A 192 12.67 1.68 11.54
CA GLY A 192 13.14 0.35 11.92
C GLY A 192 12.01 -0.59 12.30
N GLY A 193 12.28 -1.89 12.15
CA GLY A 193 11.28 -2.94 12.36
C GLY A 193 10.61 -2.89 13.73
N GLY A 194 9.31 -3.16 13.76
CA GLY A 194 8.51 -3.19 14.99
C GLY A 194 8.28 -1.84 15.66
N ALA A 195 8.66 -0.73 15.03
CA ALA A 195 8.32 0.59 15.56
C ALA A 195 6.82 0.86 15.50
N VAL A 196 6.30 1.57 16.49
CA VAL A 196 4.90 1.98 16.57
C VAL A 196 4.79 3.49 16.54
N LEU A 197 3.92 4.00 15.68
CA LEU A 197 3.68 5.43 15.49
C LEU A 197 2.25 5.80 15.90
N VAL A 198 2.12 6.80 16.79
CA VAL A 198 0.80 7.29 17.20
C VAL A 198 0.17 8.16 16.10
N PRO A 199 -1.15 8.43 16.15
CA PRO A 199 -1.83 9.23 15.13
C PRO A 199 -1.19 10.60 14.92
N GLY A 200 -1.15 11.06 13.66
CA GLY A 200 -0.80 12.41 13.26
C GLY A 200 0.67 12.80 13.38
N VAL A 201 1.57 11.91 13.82
CA VAL A 201 3.00 12.26 13.94
C VAL A 201 3.66 12.42 12.56
N GLU A 202 4.58 13.35 12.46
CA GLU A 202 5.43 13.55 11.29
C GLU A 202 6.84 12.99 11.53
N ILE A 203 7.34 12.20 10.60
CA ILE A 203 8.73 11.75 10.54
C ILE A 203 9.43 12.56 9.46
N GLY A 204 10.31 13.45 9.89
CA GLY A 204 10.99 14.40 9.02
C GLY A 204 11.89 13.75 7.97
N GLU A 205 12.24 14.53 6.96
CA GLU A 205 13.08 14.08 5.84
C GLU A 205 14.40 13.49 6.36
N GLU A 206 14.78 12.33 5.81
CA GLU A 206 16.01 11.61 6.21
C GLU A 206 16.09 11.25 7.71
N ALA A 207 15.01 11.41 8.46
CA ALA A 207 15.00 10.99 9.86
C ALA A 207 15.06 9.46 10.00
N PHE A 208 15.60 9.01 11.12
CA PHE A 208 15.79 7.60 11.41
C PHE A 208 15.10 7.22 12.72
N VAL A 209 14.11 6.35 12.64
CA VAL A 209 13.43 5.75 13.81
C VAL A 209 14.02 4.37 14.04
N ALA A 210 14.61 4.14 15.20
CA ALA A 210 15.20 2.85 15.52
C ALA A 210 14.15 1.75 15.68
N ALA A 211 14.55 0.49 15.49
CA ALA A 211 13.67 -0.65 15.66
C ALA A 211 13.05 -0.69 17.07
N GLY A 212 11.77 -1.07 17.15
CA GLY A 212 11.02 -1.17 18.41
C GLY A 212 10.71 0.16 19.09
N ALA A 213 10.96 1.30 18.47
CA ALA A 213 10.66 2.61 19.06
C ALA A 213 9.15 2.89 19.10
N LEU A 214 8.70 3.57 20.16
CA LEU A 214 7.35 4.14 20.25
C LEU A 214 7.41 5.65 19.98
N VAL A 215 7.02 6.06 18.77
CA VAL A 215 7.03 7.46 18.35
C VAL A 215 5.73 8.14 18.77
N THR A 216 5.85 9.08 19.72
CA THR A 216 4.70 9.80 20.31
C THR A 216 4.72 11.30 20.02
N LYS A 217 5.69 11.79 19.24
CA LYS A 217 5.87 13.18 18.83
C LYS A 217 6.56 13.20 17.47
N ASP A 218 6.45 14.32 16.78
CA ASP A 218 7.17 14.56 15.53
C ASP A 218 8.67 14.37 15.72
N VAL A 219 9.29 13.86 14.66
CA VAL A 219 10.73 13.66 14.55
C VAL A 219 11.26 14.65 13.52
N ALA A 220 12.17 15.52 13.96
CA ALA A 220 12.72 16.52 13.04
C ALA A 220 13.58 15.88 11.93
N ALA A 221 13.73 16.58 10.80
CA ALA A 221 14.55 16.11 9.71
C ALA A 221 15.97 15.71 10.18
N ARG A 222 16.44 14.55 9.73
CA ARG A 222 17.76 13.98 10.05
C ARG A 222 17.99 13.64 11.52
N ASP A 223 16.96 13.66 12.37
CA ASP A 223 17.10 13.16 13.74
C ASP A 223 17.06 11.63 13.77
N VAL A 224 17.88 11.03 14.61
CA VAL A 224 17.80 9.62 14.97
C VAL A 224 17.14 9.50 16.32
N VAL A 225 15.97 8.80 16.36
CA VAL A 225 15.21 8.59 17.60
C VAL A 225 15.15 7.12 17.97
N MET A 226 15.18 6.81 19.27
CA MET A 226 15.04 5.45 19.78
C MET A 226 14.35 5.39 21.14
N GLY A 227 13.85 4.22 21.49
CA GLY A 227 13.31 3.88 22.81
C GLY A 227 11.77 4.00 22.91
N VAL A 228 11.26 3.76 24.14
CA VAL A 228 9.84 3.76 24.49
C VAL A 228 9.65 4.66 25.72
N PRO A 229 9.14 5.89 25.53
CA PRO A 229 8.89 6.56 24.26
C PRO A 229 10.19 6.99 23.56
N ALA A 230 10.12 7.18 22.24
CA ALA A 230 11.26 7.57 21.42
C ALA A 230 11.84 8.93 21.84
N ARG A 231 13.18 9.02 21.86
CA ARG A 231 13.94 10.24 22.17
C ARG A 231 15.06 10.41 21.16
N VAL A 232 15.39 11.66 20.84
CA VAL A 232 16.53 11.99 19.97
C VAL A 232 17.82 11.56 20.65
N VAL A 233 18.66 10.84 19.93
CA VAL A 233 19.94 10.33 20.41
C VAL A 233 21.15 10.85 19.63
N ARG A 234 20.97 11.18 18.36
CA ARG A 234 21.98 11.76 17.48
C ARG A 234 21.35 12.28 16.19
N ARG A 235 22.17 12.81 15.30
CA ARG A 235 21.80 13.15 13.92
C ARG A 235 22.21 12.04 12.96
N VAL A 236 21.50 11.94 11.83
CA VAL A 236 21.93 11.12 10.69
C VAL A 236 23.17 11.77 10.08
N PRO A 237 24.29 11.04 9.94
CA PRO A 237 25.50 11.59 9.34
C PRO A 237 25.32 11.78 7.81
N ASP A 238 26.11 12.70 7.24
CA ASP A 238 25.98 13.07 5.82
C ASP A 238 26.26 11.91 4.86
N GLU A 239 27.10 10.95 5.27
CA GLU A 239 27.41 9.73 4.50
C GLU A 239 26.23 8.76 4.40
N ASP A 240 25.25 8.83 5.31
CA ASP A 240 24.08 7.97 5.34
C ASP A 240 22.89 8.56 4.59
N LEU A 241 22.99 9.77 4.04
CA LEU A 241 21.92 10.40 3.26
C LEU A 241 21.74 9.73 1.91
N ILE A 242 20.50 9.67 1.43
CA ILE A 242 20.14 8.91 0.23
C ILE A 242 20.92 9.30 -1.02
N GLU A 243 21.31 10.55 -1.17
CA GLU A 243 22.11 11.05 -2.30
C GLU A 243 23.54 10.49 -2.35
N ARG A 244 24.02 9.85 -1.29
CA ARG A 244 25.37 9.29 -1.22
C ARG A 244 25.50 7.86 -1.70
N TRP A 245 24.38 7.14 -1.76
CA TRP A 245 24.39 5.69 -2.09
C TRP A 245 23.32 5.30 -3.13
N ARG A 246 22.80 6.28 -3.87
CA ARG A 246 21.94 6.14 -5.05
C ARG A 246 22.69 6.29 -6.34
#